data_d7a9ca1d2cc871373bbedd1890246456
#
_entry.id   d7a9ca1d2cc871373bbedd1890246456
#
_cell.length_a   1.000
_cell.length_b   1.000
_cell.length_c   1.000
_cell.angle_alpha   90.00
_cell.angle_beta   90.00
_cell.angle_gamma   90.00
#
_symmetry.space_group_name_H-M   'P 1'
#
loop_
_entity.id
_entity.type
_entity.pdbx_description
1 polymer ?
#
loop_
_entity_poly.entity_id
_entity_poly.type
_entity_poly.pdbx_seq_one_letter_code
_entity_poly.pdbx_strand_id
1 'polypeptide(L)'
;EATPQLMQLLATNGVSPRRLKFIGTGLWDDSQLFGDQNLAGAWFAAPDSAGFRAMAQRYAARFGSQPARTASLAYDAVSLVAALVKTQGPNRFSEEVLTNPSGFQGIDGIFRFRSDGTSERGLAVMEIRNGAVRVVSPAPKSFAGATFSN
;
A
#
# COMPACT_ATOMS: atom_id res chain seq x y z
N GLU A 1 17.01 -2.89 3.84
CA GLU A 1 17.48 -3.27 2.93
C GLU A 1 18.45 -4.39 2.58
N ALA A 2 18.15 -5.62 2.92
CA ALA A 2 18.91 -6.79 2.44
C ALA A 2 18.44 -7.31 1.06
N THR A 3 17.37 -6.72 0.48
CA THR A 3 16.78 -7.23 -0.76
C THR A 3 17.75 -7.24 -1.94
N PRO A 4 18.53 -6.18 -2.24
CA PRO A 4 19.48 -6.22 -3.35
C PRO A 4 20.57 -7.27 -3.17
N GLN A 5 21.11 -7.40 -1.95
CA GLN A 5 22.14 -8.41 -1.65
C GLN A 5 21.59 -9.83 -1.82
N LEU A 6 20.35 -10.07 -1.34
CA LEU A 6 19.70 -11.37 -1.53
C LEU A 6 19.46 -11.67 -3.01
N MET A 7 18.99 -10.70 -3.79
CA MET A 7 18.77 -10.88 -5.22
C MET A 7 20.07 -11.17 -5.96
N GLN A 8 21.15 -10.49 -5.61
CA GLN A 8 22.48 -10.75 -6.18
C GLN A 8 22.96 -12.17 -5.83
N LEU A 9 22.80 -12.59 -4.57
CA LEU A 9 23.19 -13.94 -4.14
C LEU A 9 22.38 -15.02 -4.89
N LEU A 10 21.09 -14.82 -5.06
CA LEU A 10 20.24 -15.72 -5.83
C LEU A 10 20.68 -15.80 -7.29
N ALA A 11 20.97 -14.65 -7.91
CA ALA A 11 21.43 -14.58 -9.29
C ALA A 11 22.77 -15.33 -9.49
N THR A 12 23.74 -15.18 -8.58
CA THR A 12 25.02 -15.91 -8.64
C THR A 12 24.85 -17.43 -8.46
N ASN A 13 23.76 -17.86 -7.83
CA ASN A 13 23.41 -19.28 -7.70
C ASN A 13 22.44 -19.78 -8.80
N GLY A 14 22.33 -19.06 -9.92
CA GLY A 14 21.54 -19.49 -11.07
C GLY A 14 20.01 -19.27 -10.92
N VAL A 15 19.58 -18.63 -9.85
CA VAL A 15 18.17 -18.24 -9.64
C VAL A 15 17.96 -16.86 -10.24
N SER A 16 17.15 -16.77 -11.27
CA SER A 16 16.94 -15.51 -11.99
C SER A 16 15.46 -15.17 -12.17
N PRO A 17 15.09 -13.88 -12.33
CA PRO A 17 13.70 -13.45 -12.56
C PRO A 17 13.12 -13.96 -13.90
N ARG A 18 13.95 -14.48 -14.81
CA ARG A 18 13.50 -15.13 -16.04
C ARG A 18 12.89 -16.52 -15.81
N ARG A 19 13.31 -17.18 -14.73
CA ARG A 19 12.92 -18.57 -14.40
C ARG A 19 11.89 -18.62 -13.26
N LEU A 20 11.93 -17.64 -12.37
CA LEU A 20 11.05 -17.55 -11.20
C LEU A 20 10.42 -16.17 -11.11
N LYS A 21 9.16 -16.13 -10.71
CA LYS A 21 8.46 -14.88 -10.37
C LYS A 21 8.75 -14.56 -8.90
N PHE A 22 9.50 -13.51 -8.64
CA PHE A 22 9.67 -12.98 -7.30
C PHE A 22 8.43 -12.20 -6.88
N ILE A 23 8.01 -12.41 -5.64
CA ILE A 23 6.86 -11.72 -5.04
C ILE A 23 7.32 -11.11 -3.72
N GLY A 24 7.14 -9.81 -3.59
CA GLY A 24 7.49 -9.03 -2.41
C GLY A 24 6.28 -8.39 -1.73
N THR A 25 6.56 -7.69 -0.65
CA THR A 25 5.60 -6.89 0.11
C THR A 25 5.65 -5.41 -0.29
N GLY A 26 4.79 -4.59 0.30
CA GLY A 26 4.80 -3.14 0.12
C GLY A 26 6.10 -2.43 0.50
N LEU A 27 7.03 -3.12 1.18
CA LEU A 27 8.39 -2.61 1.42
C LEU A 27 9.21 -2.46 0.12
N TRP A 28 8.74 -3.09 -0.96
CA TRP A 28 9.35 -2.92 -2.28
C TRP A 28 8.85 -1.69 -3.03
N ASP A 29 7.91 -0.94 -2.46
CA ASP A 29 7.50 0.37 -2.98
C ASP A 29 8.56 1.44 -2.63
N ASP A 30 9.79 1.19 -3.08
CA ASP A 30 10.97 2.02 -2.88
C ASP A 30 11.68 2.23 -4.22
N SER A 31 11.81 3.48 -4.63
CA SER A 31 12.42 3.86 -5.89
C SER A 31 13.87 3.38 -6.06
N GLN A 32 14.58 3.13 -4.96
CA GLN A 32 15.94 2.59 -4.99
C GLN A 32 15.98 1.14 -5.49
N LEU A 33 14.89 0.38 -5.34
CA LEU A 33 14.78 -1.01 -5.80
C LEU A 33 14.38 -1.11 -7.27
N PHE A 34 13.74 -0.09 -7.84
CA PHE A 34 13.18 -0.19 -9.19
C PHE A 34 14.23 -0.32 -10.29
N GLY A 35 15.46 0.17 -10.03
CA GLY A 35 16.59 0.05 -10.95
C GLY A 35 17.32 -1.29 -10.89
N ASP A 36 17.06 -2.15 -9.90
CA ASP A 36 17.72 -3.44 -9.78
C ASP A 36 17.20 -4.42 -10.84
N GLN A 37 18.09 -4.80 -11.77
CA GLN A 37 17.77 -5.74 -12.85
C GLN A 37 17.40 -7.14 -12.34
N ASN A 38 17.86 -7.53 -11.16
CA ASN A 38 17.51 -8.80 -10.55
C ASN A 38 16.07 -8.82 -10.03
N LEU A 39 15.46 -7.65 -9.90
CA LEU A 39 14.04 -7.48 -9.57
C LEU A 39 13.15 -7.22 -10.80
N ALA A 40 13.73 -7.19 -12.00
CA ALA A 40 12.96 -6.94 -13.21
C ALA A 40 11.87 -8.01 -13.42
N GLY A 41 10.62 -7.59 -13.51
CA GLY A 41 9.45 -8.47 -13.61
C GLY A 41 8.93 -8.97 -12.26
N ALA A 42 9.54 -8.64 -11.13
CA ALA A 42 9.04 -8.99 -9.81
C ALA A 42 7.73 -8.27 -9.50
N TRP A 43 6.88 -8.92 -8.71
CA TRP A 43 5.61 -8.35 -8.27
C TRP A 43 5.64 -8.03 -6.78
N PHE A 44 4.87 -7.04 -6.37
CA PHE A 44 4.63 -6.74 -4.97
C PHE A 44 3.24 -6.13 -4.77
N ALA A 45 2.71 -6.27 -3.56
CA ALA A 45 1.43 -5.69 -3.20
C ALA A 45 1.66 -4.36 -2.47
N ALA A 46 1.07 -3.28 -2.99
CA ALA A 46 1.15 -1.95 -2.37
C ALA A 46 -0.12 -1.13 -2.67
N PRO A 47 -0.41 -0.10 -1.86
CA PRO A 47 -1.44 0.88 -2.21
C PRO A 47 -1.12 1.59 -3.53
N ASP A 48 -2.15 2.00 -4.27
CA ASP A 48 -1.94 2.90 -5.42
C ASP A 48 -1.30 4.21 -4.93
N SER A 49 -0.18 4.57 -5.55
CA SER A 49 0.61 5.71 -5.12
C SER A 49 0.02 7.08 -5.50
N ALA A 50 -1.08 7.14 -6.26
CA ALA A 50 -1.65 8.40 -6.74
C ALA A 50 -2.09 9.33 -5.58
N GLY A 51 -2.79 8.79 -4.60
CA GLY A 51 -3.23 9.54 -3.41
C GLY A 51 -2.06 10.03 -2.57
N PHE A 52 -1.06 9.17 -2.34
CA PHE A 52 0.16 9.57 -1.64
C PHE A 52 0.91 10.68 -2.38
N ARG A 53 1.09 10.58 -3.71
CA ARG A 53 1.77 11.64 -4.48
C ARG A 53 1.09 12.98 -4.34
N ALA A 54 -0.23 13.02 -4.42
CA ALA A 54 -1.00 14.27 -4.25
C ALA A 54 -0.85 14.86 -2.84
N MET A 55 -0.84 14.03 -1.81
CA MET A 55 -0.58 14.45 -0.42
C MET A 55 0.86 14.94 -0.26
N ALA A 56 1.84 14.21 -0.80
CA ALA A 56 3.26 14.54 -0.70
C ALA A 56 3.59 15.88 -1.37
N GLN A 57 2.98 16.20 -2.50
CA GLN A 57 3.13 17.50 -3.16
C GLN A 57 2.63 18.65 -2.27
N ARG A 58 1.45 18.50 -1.65
CA ARG A 58 0.91 19.51 -0.71
C ARG A 58 1.80 19.66 0.53
N TYR A 59 2.29 18.54 1.05
CA TYR A 59 3.20 18.54 2.18
C TYR A 59 4.50 19.26 1.85
N ALA A 60 5.14 18.91 0.73
CA ALA A 60 6.39 19.54 0.30
C ALA A 60 6.24 21.04 0.06
N ALA A 61 5.13 21.48 -0.53
CA ALA A 61 4.83 22.91 -0.73
C ALA A 61 4.72 23.67 0.58
N ARG A 62 4.26 23.02 1.67
CA ARG A 62 4.08 23.67 2.98
C ARG A 62 5.32 23.59 3.86
N PHE A 63 6.05 22.47 3.82
CA PHE A 63 7.13 22.18 4.77
C PHE A 63 8.53 22.12 4.15
N GLY A 64 8.66 22.27 2.82
CA GLY A 64 9.93 22.28 2.12
C GLY A 64 10.64 20.93 2.00
N SER A 65 9.98 19.82 2.41
CA SER A 65 10.56 18.47 2.39
C SER A 65 9.52 17.42 2.02
N GLN A 66 9.95 16.27 1.51
CA GLN A 66 9.06 15.15 1.22
C GLN A 66 8.67 14.41 2.51
N PRO A 67 7.40 14.00 2.67
CA PRO A 67 6.99 13.16 3.78
C PRO A 67 7.51 11.72 3.63
N ALA A 68 7.69 11.02 4.75
CA ALA A 68 7.91 9.58 4.72
C ALA A 68 6.69 8.87 4.09
N ARG A 69 6.93 7.71 3.41
CA ARG A 69 5.83 6.95 2.77
C ARG A 69 4.73 6.58 3.77
N THR A 70 5.11 6.25 4.99
CA THR A 70 4.18 5.89 6.08
C THR A 70 3.33 7.04 6.62
N ALA A 71 3.64 8.30 6.24
CA ALA A 71 2.83 9.46 6.65
C ALA A 71 1.39 9.40 6.13
N SER A 72 1.12 8.65 5.05
CA SER A 72 -0.23 8.39 4.56
C SER A 72 -1.13 7.70 5.59
N LEU A 73 -0.57 6.82 6.42
CA LEU A 73 -1.32 6.13 7.47
C LEU A 73 -1.84 7.12 8.52
N ALA A 74 -0.98 8.06 8.95
CA ALA A 74 -1.38 9.11 9.88
C ALA A 74 -2.41 10.06 9.24
N TYR A 75 -2.22 10.40 7.97
CA TYR A 75 -3.16 11.23 7.22
C TYR A 75 -4.54 10.57 7.14
N ASP A 76 -4.61 9.28 6.79
CA ASP A 76 -5.85 8.51 6.71
C ASP A 76 -6.53 8.42 8.09
N ALA A 77 -5.75 8.15 9.16
CA ALA A 77 -6.29 8.07 10.52
C ALA A 77 -6.94 9.38 10.96
N VAL A 78 -6.27 10.52 10.79
CA VAL A 78 -6.81 11.84 11.16
C VAL A 78 -8.02 12.19 10.28
N SER A 79 -7.97 11.88 8.99
CA SER A 79 -9.08 12.11 8.07
C SER A 79 -10.31 11.29 8.43
N LEU A 80 -10.12 10.02 8.84
CA LEU A 80 -11.20 9.16 9.34
C LEU A 80 -11.83 9.75 10.61
N VAL A 81 -11.01 10.11 11.61
CA VAL A 81 -11.50 10.73 12.86
C VAL A 81 -12.34 11.97 12.54
N ALA A 82 -11.84 12.87 11.68
CA ALA A 82 -12.55 14.07 11.31
C ALA A 82 -13.89 13.77 10.61
N ALA A 83 -13.92 12.76 9.73
CA ALA A 83 -15.15 12.35 9.07
C ALA A 83 -16.16 11.75 10.05
N LEU A 84 -15.75 10.88 10.94
CA LEU A 84 -16.62 10.25 11.94
C LEU A 84 -17.19 11.27 12.94
N VAL A 85 -16.36 12.21 13.39
CA VAL A 85 -16.82 13.33 14.25
C VAL A 85 -17.94 14.12 13.57
N LYS A 86 -17.83 14.33 12.27
CA LYS A 86 -18.81 15.11 11.50
C LYS A 86 -20.10 14.34 11.20
N THR A 87 -20.04 13.01 11.05
CA THR A 87 -21.15 12.22 10.49
C THR A 87 -21.83 11.28 11.47
N GLN A 88 -21.17 10.82 12.54
CA GLN A 88 -21.65 9.71 13.39
C GLN A 88 -22.13 10.14 14.79
N GLY A 89 -22.14 11.44 15.10
CA GLY A 89 -22.65 11.94 16.37
C GLY A 89 -21.94 11.35 17.60
N PRO A 90 -22.68 11.03 18.70
CA PRO A 90 -22.08 10.57 19.94
C PRO A 90 -21.42 9.18 19.85
N ASN A 91 -21.89 8.30 18.95
CA ASN A 91 -21.39 6.91 18.81
C ASN A 91 -20.24 6.77 17.79
N ARG A 92 -19.65 7.89 17.37
CA ARG A 92 -18.67 7.97 16.29
C ARG A 92 -17.46 7.05 16.38
N PHE A 93 -17.13 6.57 17.58
CA PHE A 93 -15.99 5.67 17.83
C PHE A 93 -16.44 4.36 18.45
N SER A 94 -17.73 3.98 18.36
CA SER A 94 -18.16 2.65 18.78
C SER A 94 -17.52 1.57 17.92
N GLU A 95 -17.40 0.36 18.47
CA GLU A 95 -16.86 -0.78 17.73
C GLU A 95 -17.63 -1.02 16.43
N GLU A 96 -18.96 -0.95 16.48
CA GLU A 96 -19.82 -1.11 15.30
C GLU A 96 -19.47 -0.13 14.16
N VAL A 97 -19.22 1.15 14.50
CA VAL A 97 -18.85 2.16 13.52
C VAL A 97 -17.44 1.92 12.98
N LEU A 98 -16.49 1.60 13.86
CA LEU A 98 -15.10 1.40 13.48
C LEU A 98 -14.89 0.11 12.67
N THR A 99 -15.63 -0.95 12.99
CA THR A 99 -15.54 -2.25 12.28
C THR A 99 -16.53 -2.38 11.12
N ASN A 100 -17.01 -1.26 10.59
CA ASN A 100 -17.92 -1.27 9.44
C ASN A 100 -17.38 -2.17 8.32
N PRO A 101 -18.11 -3.21 7.90
CA PRO A 101 -17.64 -4.16 6.90
C PRO A 101 -17.40 -3.54 5.52
N SER A 102 -18.07 -2.43 5.21
CA SER A 102 -17.80 -1.67 3.98
C SER A 102 -16.47 -0.94 4.01
N GLY A 103 -15.90 -0.74 5.21
CA GLY A 103 -14.64 -0.03 5.41
C GLY A 103 -14.71 1.47 5.16
N PHE A 104 -13.55 2.07 5.00
CA PHE A 104 -13.35 3.50 4.83
C PHE A 104 -12.45 3.76 3.63
N GLN A 105 -12.63 4.91 2.99
CA GLN A 105 -11.80 5.33 1.88
C GLN A 105 -10.69 6.26 2.37
N GLY A 106 -9.43 5.84 2.21
CA GLY A 106 -8.24 6.64 2.47
C GLY A 106 -7.52 7.09 1.19
N ILE A 107 -6.43 7.83 1.34
CA ILE A 107 -5.58 8.23 0.20
C ILE A 107 -4.79 7.03 -0.34
N ASP A 108 -4.55 6.02 0.47
CA ASP A 108 -3.93 4.74 0.09
C ASP A 108 -4.98 3.66 -0.25
N GLY A 109 -6.18 4.05 -0.66
CA GLY A 109 -7.26 3.15 -1.02
C GLY A 109 -8.16 2.77 0.13
N ILE A 110 -9.01 1.77 -0.12
CA ILE A 110 -9.99 1.30 0.87
C ILE A 110 -9.30 0.50 1.99
N PHE A 111 -9.76 0.72 3.22
CA PHE A 111 -9.34 -0.06 4.39
C PHE A 111 -10.50 -0.29 5.36
N ARG A 112 -10.39 -1.31 6.20
CA ARG A 112 -11.32 -1.57 7.29
C ARG A 112 -10.60 -2.12 8.52
N PHE A 113 -11.18 -1.92 9.69
CA PHE A 113 -10.74 -2.56 10.92
C PHE A 113 -11.56 -3.82 11.17
N ARG A 114 -10.95 -4.79 11.82
CA ARG A 114 -11.58 -6.03 12.27
C ARG A 114 -11.81 -6.01 13.75
N SER A 115 -12.74 -6.82 14.25
CA SER A 115 -13.04 -6.94 15.68
C SER A 115 -11.87 -7.45 16.51
N ASP A 116 -10.91 -8.15 15.89
CA ASP A 116 -9.68 -8.60 16.53
C ASP A 116 -8.61 -7.51 16.67
N GLY A 117 -8.91 -6.27 16.28
CA GLY A 117 -7.99 -5.12 16.31
C GLY A 117 -7.02 -5.04 15.11
N THR A 118 -7.06 -5.98 14.19
CA THR A 118 -6.28 -5.92 12.96
C THR A 118 -6.94 -5.04 11.90
N SER A 119 -6.21 -4.72 10.84
CA SER A 119 -6.75 -3.97 9.70
C SER A 119 -6.54 -4.72 8.40
N GLU A 120 -7.42 -4.46 7.45
CA GLU A 120 -7.35 -4.96 6.08
C GLU A 120 -7.35 -3.77 5.12
N ARG A 121 -6.54 -3.85 4.08
CA ARG A 121 -6.44 -2.78 3.06
C ARG A 121 -6.50 -3.37 1.66
N GLY A 122 -7.21 -2.67 0.78
CA GLY A 122 -7.18 -2.98 -0.65
C GLY A 122 -5.82 -2.57 -1.24
N LEU A 123 -5.09 -3.55 -1.79
CA LEU A 123 -3.79 -3.34 -2.41
C LEU A 123 -3.84 -3.62 -3.91
N ALA A 124 -3.09 -2.86 -4.68
CA ALA A 124 -2.80 -3.16 -6.07
C ALA A 124 -1.66 -4.18 -6.17
N VAL A 125 -1.63 -4.95 -7.25
CA VAL A 125 -0.45 -5.73 -7.63
C VAL A 125 0.40 -4.86 -8.57
N MET A 126 1.64 -4.65 -8.18
CA MET A 126 2.62 -3.86 -8.89
C MET A 126 3.69 -4.76 -9.52
N GLU A 127 4.25 -4.34 -10.65
CA GLU A 127 5.40 -4.98 -11.28
C GLU A 127 6.53 -3.99 -11.43
N ILE A 128 7.75 -4.40 -11.05
CA ILE A 128 8.98 -3.64 -11.34
C ILE A 128 9.38 -3.90 -12.79
N ARG A 129 9.43 -2.85 -13.62
CA ARG A 129 9.76 -2.98 -15.02
C ARG A 129 10.46 -1.73 -15.56
N ASN A 130 11.63 -1.94 -16.18
CA ASN A 130 12.40 -0.87 -16.84
C ASN A 130 12.72 0.31 -15.89
N GLY A 131 13.10 0.04 -14.65
CA GLY A 131 13.42 1.09 -13.66
C GLY A 131 12.22 1.84 -13.09
N ALA A 132 11.00 1.35 -13.34
CA ALA A 132 9.76 1.95 -12.86
C ALA A 132 8.80 0.88 -12.34
N VAL A 133 7.69 1.32 -11.75
CA VAL A 133 6.61 0.43 -11.30
C VAL A 133 5.39 0.65 -12.19
N ARG A 134 4.77 -0.45 -12.60
CA ARG A 134 3.46 -0.44 -13.26
C ARG A 134 2.43 -1.23 -12.46
N VAL A 135 1.18 -0.81 -12.53
CA VAL A 135 0.05 -1.55 -11.98
C VAL A 135 -0.27 -2.74 -12.90
N VAL A 136 -0.24 -3.95 -12.35
CA VAL A 136 -0.65 -5.19 -13.03
C VAL A 136 -2.13 -5.49 -12.75
N SER A 137 -2.54 -5.31 -11.49
CA SER A 137 -3.93 -5.41 -11.06
C SER A 137 -4.25 -4.23 -10.14
N PRO A 138 -5.29 -3.44 -10.44
CA PRO A 138 -5.63 -2.29 -9.61
C PRO A 138 -6.13 -2.73 -8.23
N ALA A 139 -5.98 -1.85 -7.24
CA ALA A 139 -6.54 -2.05 -5.92
C ALA A 139 -8.08 -2.13 -5.98
N PRO A 140 -8.72 -2.99 -5.17
CA PRO A 140 -10.16 -3.04 -5.09
C PRO A 140 -10.70 -1.71 -4.55
N LYS A 141 -11.87 -1.30 -5.05
CA LYS A 141 -12.57 -0.08 -4.62
C LYS A 141 -13.63 -0.35 -3.55
N SER A 142 -13.90 -1.61 -3.25
CA SER A 142 -14.83 -2.06 -2.21
C SER A 142 -14.41 -3.42 -1.68
N PHE A 143 -14.85 -3.75 -0.47
CA PHE A 143 -14.74 -5.11 0.08
C PHE A 143 -15.94 -6.01 -0.29
N ALA A 144 -16.94 -5.47 -0.99
CA ALA A 144 -18.05 -6.26 -1.50
C ALA A 144 -17.56 -7.20 -2.60
N GLY A 145 -17.71 -8.50 -2.41
CA GLY A 145 -17.30 -9.53 -3.37
C GLY A 145 -15.88 -10.09 -3.17
N ALA A 146 -15.11 -9.61 -2.20
CA ALA A 146 -13.87 -10.26 -1.79
C ALA A 146 -14.17 -11.44 -0.84
N THR A 147 -14.81 -12.47 -1.34
CA THR A 147 -14.87 -13.78 -0.65
C THR A 147 -13.53 -14.48 -0.89
N PHE A 148 -12.61 -14.37 0.05
CA PHE A 148 -11.51 -15.32 0.13
C PHE A 148 -12.14 -16.63 0.62
N SER A 149 -12.35 -17.59 -0.31
CA SER A 149 -12.64 -18.96 0.07
C SER A 149 -11.44 -19.50 0.84
N ASN A 150 -11.67 -19.86 2.09
CA ASN A 150 -10.71 -20.63 2.88
C ASN A 150 -10.55 -22.01 2.26
#